data_39797d1ec7c6390e36c92fbb7bfcbf04
#
_entry.id   39797d1ec7c6390e36c92fbb7bfcbf04
#
_cell.length_a   1.000
_cell.length_b   1.000
_cell.length_c   1.000
_cell.angle_alpha   90.00
_cell.angle_beta   90.00
_cell.angle_gamma   90.00
#
_symmetry.space_group_name_H-M   'P 1'
#
loop_
_entity.id
_entity.type
_entity.pdbx_description
1 polymer ?
#
loop_
_entity_poly.entity_id
_entity_poly.type
_entity_poly.pdbx_seq_one_letter_code
_entity_poly.pdbx_strand_id
1 'polypeptide(L)'
;RKPFVVTTDYIGPDRCFLDGRESEIELIDVPNSLREKALGQYDPVRLIEEIDAARADINGQKIDRQAYQVAYLADRILEDLANNDLSGTGQRLGELKKVTNELKMRAFSAGSKDLEELCVPLRTVIESLIKSRGKFGKKDTELLAQLSLAIRASVRHGGEGASLARDISKTVIGAGA
;
A
#
# COMPACT_ATOMS: atom_id res chain seq x y z
N ARG A 1 20.71 8.35 -17.25
CA ARG A 1 19.57 8.17 -16.32
C ARG A 1 20.12 8.13 -14.91
N LYS A 2 19.38 8.64 -13.92
CA LYS A 2 19.72 8.46 -12.51
C LYS A 2 18.72 7.46 -11.92
N PRO A 3 19.19 6.39 -11.28
CA PRO A 3 18.29 5.48 -10.59
C PRO A 3 17.65 6.18 -9.37
N PHE A 4 16.36 5.94 -9.19
CA PHE A 4 15.58 6.44 -8.08
C PHE A 4 15.20 5.29 -7.16
N VAL A 5 15.25 5.56 -5.87
CA VAL A 5 14.77 4.68 -4.81
C VAL A 5 13.40 5.13 -4.38
N VAL A 6 12.50 4.19 -4.22
CA VAL A 6 11.19 4.40 -3.61
C VAL A 6 11.17 3.66 -2.27
N THR A 7 10.95 4.38 -1.18
CA THR A 7 10.72 3.80 0.15
C THR A 7 9.36 4.24 0.68
N THR A 8 8.99 3.84 1.88
CA THR A 8 7.74 4.26 2.52
C THR A 8 7.64 5.79 2.58
N ASP A 9 8.73 6.46 2.95
CA ASP A 9 8.75 7.89 3.26
C ASP A 9 9.57 8.73 2.28
N TYR A 10 10.30 8.08 1.34
CA TYR A 10 11.21 8.77 0.43
C TYR A 10 11.03 8.31 -1.01
N ILE A 11 11.06 9.27 -1.91
CA ILE A 11 11.21 9.07 -3.36
C ILE A 11 12.32 10.00 -3.83
N GLY A 12 13.37 9.47 -4.39
CA GLY A 12 14.47 10.30 -4.87
C GLY A 12 15.65 9.51 -5.42
N PRO A 13 16.68 10.21 -5.90
CA PRO A 13 17.87 9.55 -6.43
C PRO A 13 18.51 8.65 -5.38
N ASP A 14 18.95 7.48 -5.84
CA ASP A 14 19.74 6.59 -4.99
C ASP A 14 21.02 7.31 -4.55
N ARG A 15 21.24 7.35 -3.24
CA ARG A 15 22.40 7.94 -2.58
C ARG A 15 23.30 6.88 -1.94
N CYS A 16 23.04 5.60 -2.21
CA CYS A 16 23.86 4.53 -1.71
C CYS A 16 25.14 4.43 -2.53
N PHE A 17 26.26 4.81 -1.94
CA PHE A 17 27.59 4.76 -2.57
C PHE A 17 28.40 3.52 -2.15
N LEU A 18 27.79 2.58 -1.44
CA LEU A 18 28.44 1.35 -0.98
C LEU A 18 28.29 0.27 -2.06
N ASP A 19 29.39 0.00 -2.75
CA ASP A 19 29.52 -1.14 -3.65
C ASP A 19 29.33 -2.45 -2.82
N GLY A 20 28.43 -3.32 -3.27
CA GLY A 20 28.21 -4.63 -2.68
C GLY A 20 27.00 -4.76 -1.74
N ARG A 21 26.15 -3.76 -1.59
CA ARG A 21 24.85 -3.95 -0.97
C ARG A 21 23.88 -4.54 -1.99
N GLU A 22 23.57 -5.81 -1.87
CA GLU A 22 22.38 -6.39 -2.48
C GLU A 22 21.15 -5.71 -1.84
N SER A 23 20.73 -4.58 -2.41
CA SER A 23 19.48 -3.97 -2.01
C SER A 23 18.37 -4.71 -2.78
N GLU A 24 17.49 -5.37 -2.08
CA GLU A 24 16.22 -5.90 -2.63
C GLU A 24 15.29 -4.78 -3.15
N ILE A 25 15.77 -3.54 -3.17
CA ILE A 25 15.03 -2.37 -3.61
C ILE A 25 15.19 -2.24 -5.11
N GLU A 26 14.12 -2.49 -5.84
CA GLU A 26 14.05 -2.24 -7.27
C GLU A 26 14.21 -0.74 -7.57
N LEU A 27 15.23 -0.42 -8.36
CA LEU A 27 15.55 0.95 -8.75
C LEU A 27 14.73 1.36 -9.97
N ILE A 28 14.22 2.59 -9.96
CA ILE A 28 13.45 3.15 -11.06
C ILE A 28 14.30 4.15 -11.84
N ASP A 29 14.38 3.97 -13.15
CA ASP A 29 15.00 4.92 -14.05
C ASP A 29 14.07 6.09 -14.35
N VAL A 30 14.41 7.28 -13.85
CA VAL A 30 13.64 8.50 -14.11
C VAL A 30 14.31 9.28 -15.26
N PRO A 31 13.56 9.69 -16.29
CA PRO A 31 14.07 10.46 -17.39
C PRO A 31 14.58 11.84 -16.96
N ASN A 32 15.66 12.32 -17.57
CA ASN A 32 16.27 13.61 -17.27
C ASN A 32 16.16 14.56 -18.48
N SER A 33 15.09 15.32 -18.53
CA SER A 33 14.79 16.25 -19.64
C SER A 33 15.89 17.32 -19.88
N LEU A 34 16.57 17.76 -18.83
CA LEU A 34 17.64 18.74 -18.95
C LEU A 34 18.85 18.15 -19.63
N ARG A 35 19.22 16.92 -19.30
CA ARG A 35 20.33 16.22 -19.95
C ARG A 35 20.03 15.94 -21.42
N GLU A 36 18.81 15.52 -21.74
CA GLU A 36 18.41 15.25 -23.12
C GLU A 36 18.44 16.51 -23.97
N LYS A 37 17.97 17.65 -23.44
CA LYS A 37 18.10 18.95 -24.09
C LYS A 37 19.57 19.35 -24.33
N ALA A 38 20.41 19.17 -23.32
CA ALA A 38 21.84 19.49 -23.43
C ALA A 38 22.58 18.63 -24.46
N LEU A 39 22.12 17.38 -24.67
CA LEU A 39 22.68 16.45 -25.64
C LEU A 39 22.04 16.55 -27.05
N GLY A 40 21.05 17.44 -27.23
CA GLY A 40 20.34 17.56 -28.51
C GLY A 40 19.43 16.36 -28.84
N GLN A 41 19.13 15.52 -27.85
CA GLN A 41 18.32 14.29 -27.98
C GLN A 41 16.89 14.46 -27.44
N TYR A 42 16.45 15.68 -27.23
CA TYR A 42 15.16 16.00 -26.65
C TYR A 42 14.01 15.68 -27.61
N ASP A 43 13.20 14.71 -27.23
CA ASP A 43 11.94 14.34 -27.87
C ASP A 43 10.81 14.50 -26.84
N PRO A 44 9.92 15.49 -27.00
CA PRO A 44 8.86 15.75 -26.02
C PRO A 44 7.83 14.63 -25.93
N VAL A 45 7.54 13.91 -27.00
CA VAL A 45 6.54 12.83 -27.00
C VAL A 45 7.09 11.63 -26.23
N ARG A 46 8.28 11.19 -26.59
CA ARG A 46 8.97 10.09 -25.90
C ARG A 46 9.18 10.41 -24.42
N LEU A 47 9.54 11.66 -24.09
CA LEU A 47 9.75 12.07 -22.70
C LEU A 47 8.48 11.97 -21.87
N ILE A 48 7.31 12.34 -22.41
CA ILE A 48 6.04 12.23 -21.71
C ILE A 48 5.74 10.75 -21.43
N GLU A 49 5.89 9.88 -22.40
CA GLU A 49 5.69 8.43 -22.24
C GLU A 49 6.62 7.84 -21.17
N GLU A 50 7.91 8.21 -21.19
CA GLU A 50 8.88 7.76 -20.18
C GLU A 50 8.56 8.29 -18.77
N ILE A 51 8.05 9.52 -18.65
CA ILE A 51 7.61 10.09 -17.37
C ILE A 51 6.38 9.34 -16.84
N ASP A 52 5.42 9.06 -17.70
CA ASP A 52 4.19 8.37 -17.29
C ASP A 52 4.49 6.91 -16.89
N ALA A 53 5.39 6.23 -17.60
CA ALA A 53 5.88 4.91 -17.20
C ALA A 53 6.57 4.95 -15.83
N ALA A 54 7.52 5.87 -15.62
CA ALA A 54 8.20 6.01 -14.33
C ALA A 54 7.22 6.34 -13.18
N ARG A 55 6.19 7.15 -13.44
CA ARG A 55 5.13 7.43 -12.47
C ARG A 55 4.31 6.18 -12.13
N ALA A 56 3.98 5.36 -13.11
CA ALA A 56 3.26 4.11 -12.90
C ALA A 56 4.10 3.15 -12.04
N ASP A 57 5.39 2.99 -12.33
CA ASP A 57 6.32 2.15 -11.55
C ASP A 57 6.46 2.64 -10.11
N ILE A 58 6.67 3.96 -9.91
CA ILE A 58 6.72 4.56 -8.57
C ILE A 58 5.44 4.31 -7.80
N ASN A 59 4.28 4.47 -8.45
CA ASN A 59 2.99 4.26 -7.80
C ASN A 59 2.77 2.79 -7.45
N GLY A 60 3.14 1.87 -8.35
CA GLY A 60 3.12 0.43 -8.12
C GLY A 60 3.94 0.05 -6.88
N GLN A 61 5.22 0.42 -6.83
CA GLN A 61 6.08 0.15 -5.67
C GLN A 61 5.54 0.75 -4.36
N LYS A 62 4.90 1.91 -4.41
CA LYS A 62 4.26 2.51 -3.22
C LYS A 62 3.04 1.71 -2.78
N ILE A 63 2.22 1.24 -3.71
CA ILE A 63 1.06 0.39 -3.42
C ILE A 63 1.52 -0.90 -2.74
N ASP A 64 2.53 -1.56 -3.28
CA ASP A 64 3.10 -2.79 -2.72
C ASP A 64 3.55 -2.59 -1.28
N ARG A 65 4.34 -1.56 -1.03
CA ARG A 65 4.86 -1.25 0.32
C ARG A 65 3.74 -0.90 1.29
N GLN A 66 2.74 -0.12 0.86
CA GLN A 66 1.61 0.24 1.72
C GLN A 66 0.72 -0.96 2.01
N ALA A 67 0.51 -1.87 1.05
CA ALA A 67 -0.21 -3.12 1.30
C ALA A 67 0.51 -4.01 2.33
N TYR A 68 1.84 -4.11 2.23
CA TYR A 68 2.65 -4.79 3.26
C TYR A 68 2.55 -4.11 4.62
N GLN A 69 2.60 -2.79 4.67
CA GLN A 69 2.49 -2.02 5.91
C GLN A 69 1.11 -2.20 6.57
N VAL A 70 0.03 -2.23 5.76
CA VAL A 70 -1.33 -2.55 6.24
C VAL A 70 -1.36 -3.92 6.91
N ALA A 71 -0.83 -4.96 6.24
CA ALA A 71 -0.80 -6.31 6.79
C ALA A 71 0.04 -6.37 8.09
N TYR A 72 1.23 -5.78 8.09
CA TYR A 72 2.10 -5.74 9.26
C TYR A 72 1.44 -5.05 10.47
N LEU A 73 0.83 -3.89 10.27
CA LEU A 73 0.15 -3.15 11.33
C LEU A 73 -1.06 -3.93 11.87
N ALA A 74 -1.83 -4.57 10.97
CA ALA A 74 -2.95 -5.42 11.37
C ALA A 74 -2.50 -6.61 12.22
N ASP A 75 -1.44 -7.32 11.80
CA ASP A 75 -0.87 -8.45 12.55
C ASP A 75 -0.41 -8.00 13.94
N ARG A 76 0.30 -6.87 14.03
CA ARG A 76 0.75 -6.33 15.33
C ARG A 76 -0.41 -5.94 16.24
N ILE A 77 -1.47 -5.35 15.69
CA ILE A 77 -2.70 -5.02 16.45
C ILE A 77 -3.34 -6.31 16.97
N LEU A 78 -3.46 -7.35 16.14
CA LEU A 78 -4.04 -8.63 16.55
C LEU A 78 -3.22 -9.33 17.62
N GLU A 79 -1.88 -9.27 17.54
CA GLU A 79 -0.98 -9.77 18.60
C GLU A 79 -1.17 -9.02 19.93
N ASP A 80 -1.24 -7.69 19.89
CA ASP A 80 -1.49 -6.87 21.07
C ASP A 80 -2.81 -7.25 21.75
N LEU A 81 -3.87 -7.43 20.93
CA LEU A 81 -5.19 -7.83 21.42
C LEU A 81 -5.19 -9.23 22.04
N ALA A 82 -4.48 -10.19 21.42
CA ALA A 82 -4.35 -11.54 21.95
C ALA A 82 -3.61 -11.57 23.30
N ASN A 83 -2.64 -10.68 23.49
CA ASN A 83 -1.85 -10.56 24.70
C ASN A 83 -2.47 -9.63 25.76
N ASN A 84 -3.64 -9.03 25.51
CA ASN A 84 -4.25 -7.97 26.31
C ASN A 84 -3.32 -6.77 26.56
N ASP A 85 -2.34 -6.54 25.67
CA ASP A 85 -1.46 -5.37 25.72
C ASP A 85 -2.07 -4.25 24.86
N LEU A 86 -2.82 -3.38 25.49
CA LEU A 86 -3.43 -2.23 24.83
C LEU A 86 -2.46 -1.02 24.72
N SER A 87 -1.25 -1.16 25.25
CA SER A 87 -0.26 -0.09 25.16
C SER A 87 0.16 0.10 23.69
N GLY A 88 -0.09 1.28 23.14
CA GLY A 88 0.23 1.59 21.73
C GLY A 88 -0.78 1.13 20.68
N THR A 89 -1.77 0.28 21.01
CA THR A 89 -2.79 -0.17 20.04
C THR A 89 -3.53 1.00 19.41
N GLY A 90 -3.88 2.03 20.19
CA GLY A 90 -4.53 3.23 19.66
C GLY A 90 -3.69 3.99 18.63
N GLN A 91 -2.37 4.09 18.87
CA GLN A 91 -1.45 4.71 17.92
C GLN A 91 -1.34 3.88 16.63
N ARG A 92 -1.21 2.55 16.74
CA ARG A 92 -1.15 1.65 15.58
C ARG A 92 -2.45 1.67 14.76
N LEU A 93 -3.62 1.74 15.41
CA LEU A 93 -4.90 1.91 14.71
C LEU A 93 -4.97 3.26 13.96
N GLY A 94 -4.44 4.33 14.53
CA GLY A 94 -4.34 5.63 13.88
C GLY A 94 -3.42 5.57 12.64
N GLU A 95 -2.28 4.91 12.76
CA GLU A 95 -1.34 4.69 11.66
C GLU A 95 -1.94 3.81 10.57
N LEU A 96 -2.58 2.69 10.94
CA LEU A 96 -3.27 1.80 10.01
C LEU A 96 -4.36 2.55 9.22
N LYS A 97 -5.13 3.41 9.89
CA LYS A 97 -6.14 4.27 9.23
C LYS A 97 -5.49 5.20 8.20
N LYS A 98 -4.37 5.83 8.56
CA LYS A 98 -3.63 6.74 7.66
C LYS A 98 -3.13 5.99 6.43
N VAL A 99 -2.41 4.88 6.62
CA VAL A 99 -1.86 4.07 5.52
C VAL A 99 -2.98 3.52 4.62
N THR A 100 -4.10 3.06 5.19
CA THR A 100 -5.26 2.58 4.41
C THR A 100 -5.85 3.68 3.54
N ASN A 101 -5.96 4.91 4.03
CA ASN A 101 -6.45 6.04 3.24
C ASN A 101 -5.48 6.40 2.10
N GLU A 102 -4.18 6.41 2.36
CA GLU A 102 -3.17 6.66 1.34
C GLU A 102 -3.17 5.57 0.26
N LEU A 103 -3.26 4.31 0.67
CA LEU A 103 -3.36 3.16 -0.23
C LEU A 103 -4.60 3.29 -1.13
N LYS A 104 -5.76 3.63 -0.56
CA LYS A 104 -6.99 3.86 -1.32
C LYS A 104 -6.81 4.92 -2.42
N MET A 105 -6.22 6.06 -2.07
CA MET A 105 -5.98 7.16 -3.02
C MET A 105 -5.02 6.75 -4.15
N ARG A 106 -4.00 5.96 -3.83
CA ARG A 106 -3.06 5.43 -4.85
C ARG A 106 -3.71 4.39 -5.74
N ALA A 107 -4.49 3.48 -5.16
CA ALA A 107 -5.27 2.48 -5.90
C ALA A 107 -6.22 3.14 -6.89
N PHE A 108 -6.94 4.18 -6.47
CA PHE A 108 -7.77 4.98 -7.35
C PHE A 108 -6.97 5.61 -8.50
N SER A 109 -5.82 6.25 -8.19
CA SER A 109 -4.94 6.88 -9.20
C SER A 109 -4.33 5.86 -10.17
N ALA A 110 -4.13 4.62 -9.73
CA ALA A 110 -3.63 3.52 -10.56
C ALA A 110 -4.73 2.76 -11.32
N GLY A 111 -6.01 3.10 -11.11
CA GLY A 111 -7.15 2.40 -11.69
C GLY A 111 -7.39 1.00 -11.10
N SER A 112 -6.79 0.68 -9.95
CA SER A 112 -6.96 -0.61 -9.25
C SER A 112 -8.22 -0.61 -8.40
N LYS A 113 -9.36 -0.85 -9.06
CA LYS A 113 -10.70 -0.81 -8.42
C LYS A 113 -10.84 -1.82 -7.30
N ASP A 114 -10.37 -3.04 -7.50
CA ASP A 114 -10.49 -4.11 -6.50
C ASP A 114 -9.78 -3.73 -5.18
N LEU A 115 -8.59 -3.15 -5.28
CA LEU A 115 -7.84 -2.69 -4.11
C LEU A 115 -8.52 -1.48 -3.45
N GLU A 116 -9.07 -0.56 -4.24
CA GLU A 116 -9.84 0.57 -3.72
C GLU A 116 -11.07 0.09 -2.94
N GLU A 117 -11.83 -0.87 -3.51
CA GLU A 117 -13.01 -1.46 -2.88
C GLU A 117 -12.69 -2.17 -1.56
N LEU A 118 -11.54 -2.85 -1.44
CA LEU A 118 -11.10 -3.49 -0.20
C LEU A 118 -10.73 -2.49 0.90
N CYS A 119 -10.21 -1.34 0.54
CA CYS A 119 -9.85 -0.30 1.52
C CYS A 119 -11.07 0.29 2.24
N VAL A 120 -12.26 0.25 1.62
CA VAL A 120 -13.49 0.80 2.22
C VAL A 120 -13.93 0.02 3.47
N PRO A 121 -14.20 -1.30 3.39
CA PRO A 121 -14.58 -2.08 4.56
C PRO A 121 -13.46 -2.12 5.61
N LEU A 122 -12.18 -2.19 5.22
CA LEU A 122 -11.07 -2.13 6.17
C LEU A 122 -11.12 -0.84 6.99
N ARG A 123 -11.34 0.30 6.37
CA ARG A 123 -11.47 1.58 7.08
C ARG A 123 -12.64 1.56 8.06
N THR A 124 -13.78 0.97 7.69
CA THR A 124 -14.95 0.86 8.57
C THR A 124 -14.62 0.01 9.81
N VAL A 125 -13.93 -1.11 9.64
CA VAL A 125 -13.48 -1.96 10.76
C VAL A 125 -12.51 -1.20 11.66
N ILE A 126 -11.53 -0.49 11.11
CA ILE A 126 -10.59 0.32 11.89
C ILE A 126 -11.33 1.39 12.70
N GLU A 127 -12.31 2.06 12.11
CA GLU A 127 -13.12 3.07 12.80
C GLU A 127 -13.98 2.47 13.92
N SER A 128 -14.52 1.26 13.71
CA SER A 128 -15.22 0.50 14.77
C SER A 128 -14.28 0.20 15.94
N LEU A 129 -13.08 -0.32 15.64
CA LEU A 129 -12.07 -0.62 16.66
C LEU A 129 -11.64 0.63 17.45
N ILE A 130 -11.43 1.75 16.79
CA ILE A 130 -11.08 3.03 17.45
C ILE A 130 -12.22 3.47 18.39
N LYS A 131 -13.49 3.36 17.95
CA LYS A 131 -14.66 3.77 18.74
C LYS A 131 -14.91 2.87 19.95
N SER A 132 -14.52 1.60 19.86
CA SER A 132 -14.76 0.59 20.92
C SER A 132 -13.94 0.83 22.20
N ARG A 133 -12.91 1.71 22.16
CA ARG A 133 -12.08 2.10 23.31
C ARG A 133 -11.55 0.91 24.12
N GLY A 134 -11.07 -0.11 23.44
CA GLY A 134 -10.48 -1.29 24.09
C GLY A 134 -11.45 -2.46 24.30
N LYS A 135 -12.73 -2.32 23.96
CA LYS A 135 -13.71 -3.42 23.96
C LYS A 135 -13.85 -3.98 22.55
N PHE A 136 -12.86 -4.71 22.10
CA PHE A 136 -12.79 -5.21 20.73
C PHE A 136 -13.69 -6.44 20.56
N GLY A 137 -14.62 -6.38 19.60
CA GLY A 137 -15.47 -7.51 19.24
C GLY A 137 -14.70 -8.56 18.43
N LYS A 138 -14.97 -9.85 18.68
CA LYS A 138 -14.35 -10.96 17.92
C LYS A 138 -14.57 -10.79 16.40
N LYS A 139 -15.75 -10.32 16.00
CA LYS A 139 -16.09 -10.06 14.58
C LYS A 139 -15.17 -9.02 13.97
N ASP A 140 -14.91 -7.90 14.64
CA ASP A 140 -14.05 -6.83 14.09
C ASP A 140 -12.61 -7.27 13.96
N THR A 141 -12.10 -8.08 14.90
CA THR A 141 -10.73 -8.61 14.83
C THR A 141 -10.58 -9.65 13.73
N GLU A 142 -11.55 -10.52 13.53
CA GLU A 142 -11.57 -11.48 12.41
C GLU A 142 -11.63 -10.76 11.05
N LEU A 143 -12.46 -9.73 10.93
CA LEU A 143 -12.56 -8.92 9.72
C LEU A 143 -11.26 -8.15 9.44
N LEU A 144 -10.62 -7.60 10.45
CA LEU A 144 -9.32 -6.95 10.30
C LEU A 144 -8.29 -7.92 9.71
N ALA A 145 -8.20 -9.14 10.25
CA ALA A 145 -7.29 -10.16 9.75
C ALA A 145 -7.57 -10.53 8.29
N GLN A 146 -8.83 -10.81 7.95
CA GLN A 146 -9.23 -11.22 6.61
C GLN A 146 -9.00 -10.13 5.57
N LEU A 147 -9.37 -8.88 5.88
CA LEU A 147 -9.23 -7.75 4.94
C LEU A 147 -7.77 -7.37 4.73
N SER A 148 -6.93 -7.42 5.76
CA SER A 148 -5.50 -7.16 5.62
C SER A 148 -4.80 -8.20 4.74
N LEU A 149 -5.17 -9.49 4.89
CA LEU A 149 -4.69 -10.56 4.03
C LEU A 149 -5.17 -10.41 2.59
N ALA A 150 -6.44 -10.03 2.38
CA ALA A 150 -7.00 -9.79 1.05
C ALA A 150 -6.28 -8.65 0.32
N ILE A 151 -5.99 -7.55 1.01
CA ILE A 151 -5.22 -6.43 0.46
C ILE A 151 -3.81 -6.89 0.05
N ARG A 152 -3.12 -7.65 0.90
CA ARG A 152 -1.80 -8.19 0.59
C ARG A 152 -1.83 -9.17 -0.60
N ALA A 153 -2.86 -9.99 -0.70
CA ALA A 153 -3.02 -10.95 -1.80
C ALA A 153 -3.32 -10.24 -3.13
N SER A 154 -4.15 -9.19 -3.13
CA SER A 154 -4.53 -8.44 -4.35
C SER A 154 -3.32 -7.79 -5.03
N VAL A 155 -2.29 -7.43 -4.26
CA VAL A 155 -1.06 -6.83 -4.77
C VAL A 155 -0.09 -7.89 -5.31
N ARG A 156 0.00 -9.06 -4.67
CA ARG A 156 0.92 -10.14 -5.07
C ARG A 156 0.54 -10.86 -6.37
N HIS A 157 -0.75 -10.95 -6.67
CA HIS A 157 -1.27 -11.84 -7.73
C HIS A 157 -1.95 -11.13 -8.90
N GLY A 158 -1.87 -9.81 -8.99
CA GLY A 158 -2.20 -9.00 -10.18
C GLY A 158 -3.51 -9.31 -10.91
N GLY A 159 -4.48 -9.98 -10.31
CA GLY A 159 -5.75 -10.36 -10.96
C GLY A 159 -6.42 -11.57 -10.33
N GLU A 160 -5.68 -12.59 -9.91
CA GLU A 160 -6.27 -13.76 -9.21
C GLU A 160 -6.60 -13.42 -7.74
N GLY A 161 -5.84 -12.52 -7.11
CA GLY A 161 -6.15 -12.00 -5.78
C GLY A 161 -7.44 -11.18 -5.73
N ALA A 162 -7.83 -10.58 -6.86
CA ALA A 162 -9.05 -9.79 -6.98
C ALA A 162 -10.33 -10.63 -6.86
N SER A 163 -10.32 -11.90 -7.28
CA SER A 163 -11.48 -12.79 -7.13
C SER A 163 -11.68 -13.20 -5.67
N LEU A 164 -10.61 -13.55 -4.99
CA LEU A 164 -10.63 -13.89 -3.56
C LEU A 164 -11.03 -12.69 -2.70
N ALA A 165 -10.54 -11.50 -3.05
CA ALA A 165 -10.88 -10.25 -2.39
C ALA A 165 -12.37 -9.89 -2.54
N ARG A 166 -12.96 -10.10 -3.72
CA ARG A 166 -14.41 -9.90 -3.96
C ARG A 166 -15.26 -10.87 -3.17
N ASP A 167 -14.86 -12.13 -3.05
CA ASP A 167 -15.61 -13.14 -2.31
C ASP A 167 -15.57 -12.83 -0.81
N ILE A 168 -14.43 -12.41 -0.26
CA ILE A 168 -14.31 -11.95 1.12
C ILE A 168 -15.17 -10.69 1.36
N SER A 169 -15.13 -9.70 0.46
CA SER A 169 -15.95 -8.49 0.55
C SER A 169 -17.45 -8.78 0.54
N LYS A 170 -17.92 -9.69 -0.32
CA LYS A 170 -19.33 -10.12 -0.38
C LYS A 170 -19.77 -10.79 0.91
N THR A 171 -18.93 -11.65 1.46
CA THR A 171 -19.22 -12.35 2.73
C THR A 171 -19.32 -11.36 3.89
N VAL A 172 -18.48 -10.32 3.89
CA VAL A 172 -18.49 -9.27 4.94
C VAL A 172 -19.70 -8.36 4.84
N ILE A 173 -20.09 -7.97 3.62
CA ILE A 173 -21.24 -7.07 3.39
C ILE A 173 -22.55 -7.83 3.56
N GLY A 174 -22.62 -9.11 3.14
CA GLY A 174 -23.82 -9.95 3.25
C GLY A 174 -24.13 -10.43 4.68
N ALA A 175 -23.19 -10.41 5.60
CA ALA A 175 -23.38 -10.79 7.02
C ALA A 175 -23.85 -9.62 7.90
N GLY A 176 -24.08 -8.43 7.34
CA GLY A 176 -24.51 -7.20 8.04
C GLY A 176 -25.94 -6.76 7.73
N ALA A 177 -26.75 -7.59 7.06
CA ALA A 177 -28.16 -7.33 6.79
C ALA A 177 -29.05 -8.16 7.68
#